data_df8449ba524856ac8175a2793d82d2c8
#
_entry.id   df8449ba524856ac8175a2793d82d2c8
#
_cell.length_a   1.000
_cell.length_b   1.000
_cell.length_c   1.000
_cell.angle_alpha   90.00
_cell.angle_beta   90.00
_cell.angle_gamma   90.00
#
_symmetry.space_group_name_H-M   'P 1'
#
loop_
_entity.id
_entity.type
_entity.pdbx_description
1 polymer ?
#
loop_
_entity_poly.entity_id
_entity_poly.type
_entity_poly.pdbx_seq_one_letter_code
_entity_poly.pdbx_strand_id
1 'polypeptide(L)'
;MEVRASGICHSDIAACTVVEHPDPLIPGHEVAGVVTAIGPDVRSVKVGDHVVACEIRSCGHCDDCIRGRSYMCTRVEETERPESAAPRASMSGRTVTAFSHIGGFAPAIMLHENNLVVIADDIPFDIAAVMGCGVVTGAGAAINAAEVRVGDTVAVIGCGGVGLSVIAGAAIAGARRVIAIDVVPEKLELARAFGATDVIDARAVDPVEAVRALTDGVGVLHAFECVGGKATAFQALELTRAVGHTHLIGIQPPDRVFELRPFSDLLMPKKNIRTVYMGSSTFRYDIPLYLDFWRQGRFPLDLLVGRRISLSEVNDAFAAVGNDGVARTVITSFD
;
A
#
# COMPACT_ATOMS: atom_id res chain seq x y z
N MET A 1 22.04 -2.60 1.46
CA MET A 1 21.62 -3.36 0.27
C MET A 1 21.79 -2.50 -0.97
N GLU A 2 22.09 -3.10 -2.11
CA GLU A 2 21.97 -2.48 -3.43
C GLU A 2 20.52 -2.49 -3.84
N VAL A 3 20.01 -1.33 -4.31
CA VAL A 3 18.63 -1.20 -4.79
C VAL A 3 18.58 -1.66 -6.25
N ARG A 4 17.66 -2.53 -6.59
CA ARG A 4 17.42 -3.03 -7.93
C ARG A 4 16.13 -2.51 -8.54
N ALA A 5 15.16 -2.18 -7.69
CA ALA A 5 13.92 -1.54 -8.08
C ALA A 5 13.32 -0.73 -6.94
N SER A 6 12.68 0.40 -7.28
CA SER A 6 11.93 1.22 -6.33
C SER A 6 10.64 1.73 -6.95
N GLY A 7 9.49 1.37 -6.37
CA GLY A 7 8.18 1.84 -6.79
C GLY A 7 7.94 3.30 -6.42
N ILE A 8 7.13 3.99 -7.22
CA ILE A 8 6.66 5.36 -6.94
C ILE A 8 5.27 5.30 -6.34
N CYS A 9 5.10 5.87 -5.16
CA CYS A 9 3.84 5.95 -4.45
C CYS A 9 3.37 7.40 -4.26
N HIS A 10 2.07 7.62 -4.09
CA HIS A 10 1.53 8.93 -3.71
C HIS A 10 2.13 9.47 -2.40
N SER A 11 2.53 8.58 -1.49
CA SER A 11 3.19 8.96 -0.25
C SER A 11 4.54 9.64 -0.46
N ASP A 12 5.30 9.24 -1.50
CA ASP A 12 6.56 9.87 -1.86
C ASP A 12 6.33 11.31 -2.35
N ILE A 13 5.28 11.50 -3.17
CA ILE A 13 4.89 12.82 -3.66
C ILE A 13 4.43 13.70 -2.50
N ALA A 14 3.57 13.18 -1.62
CA ALA A 14 3.08 13.91 -0.45
C ALA A 14 4.23 14.30 0.49
N ALA A 15 5.19 13.43 0.70
CA ALA A 15 6.39 13.72 1.50
C ALA A 15 7.23 14.86 0.89
N CYS A 16 7.32 14.93 -0.44
CA CYS A 16 8.09 15.97 -1.13
C CYS A 16 7.37 17.31 -1.26
N THR A 17 6.01 17.33 -1.20
CA THR A 17 5.23 18.52 -1.57
C THR A 17 4.37 19.08 -0.44
N VAL A 18 3.94 18.26 0.50
CA VAL A 18 2.99 18.65 1.56
C VAL A 18 3.64 18.74 2.92
N VAL A 19 4.67 17.93 3.19
CA VAL A 19 5.36 17.88 4.48
C VAL A 19 6.63 18.73 4.42
N GLU A 20 6.74 19.72 5.31
CA GLU A 20 7.99 20.45 5.49
C GLU A 20 9.03 19.58 6.19
N HIS A 21 10.18 19.42 5.56
CA HIS A 21 11.32 18.70 6.13
C HIS A 21 12.45 19.68 6.43
N PRO A 22 13.05 19.63 7.65
CA PRO A 22 14.17 20.49 8.01
C PRO A 22 15.43 20.18 7.20
N ASP A 23 15.58 18.95 6.73
CA ASP A 23 16.71 18.45 5.95
C ASP A 23 16.26 17.96 4.57
N PRO A 24 17.20 17.91 3.59
CA PRO A 24 16.94 17.26 2.30
C PRO A 24 16.42 15.82 2.49
N LEU A 25 15.48 15.40 1.65
CA LEU A 25 14.82 14.10 1.74
C LEU A 25 15.17 13.22 0.54
N ILE A 26 15.45 11.95 0.78
CA ILE A 26 15.46 10.90 -0.26
C ILE A 26 14.15 10.15 -0.17
N PRO A 27 13.27 10.24 -1.20
CA PRO A 27 12.02 9.48 -1.26
C PRO A 27 12.26 7.99 -1.54
N GLY A 28 11.16 7.24 -1.73
CA GLY A 28 11.16 5.83 -2.08
C GLY A 28 11.05 4.92 -0.87
N HIS A 29 9.94 4.16 -0.80
CA HIS A 29 9.69 3.22 0.28
C HIS A 29 9.16 1.85 -0.22
N GLU A 30 8.94 1.72 -1.52
CA GLU A 30 8.63 0.45 -2.19
C GLU A 30 9.90 -0.11 -2.83
N VAL A 31 10.71 -0.89 -2.11
CA VAL A 31 12.08 -1.20 -2.54
C VAL A 31 12.37 -2.70 -2.54
N ALA A 32 13.00 -3.18 -3.61
CA ALA A 32 13.60 -4.50 -3.66
C ALA A 32 15.06 -4.42 -4.13
N GLY A 33 15.87 -5.37 -3.70
CA GLY A 33 17.27 -5.42 -4.08
C GLY A 33 18.04 -6.55 -3.42
N VAL A 34 19.36 -6.42 -3.42
CA VAL A 34 20.29 -7.46 -2.95
C VAL A 34 21.05 -6.98 -1.73
N VAL A 35 21.15 -7.80 -0.70
CA VAL A 35 21.97 -7.52 0.48
C VAL A 35 23.44 -7.58 0.10
N THR A 36 24.16 -6.46 0.23
CA THR A 36 25.59 -6.35 -0.14
C THR A 36 26.53 -6.34 1.06
N ALA A 37 26.03 -5.94 2.24
CA ALA A 37 26.76 -5.96 3.48
C ALA A 37 25.81 -6.08 4.67
N ILE A 38 26.29 -6.66 5.78
CA ILE A 38 25.53 -6.82 7.02
C ILE A 38 26.38 -6.33 8.21
N GLY A 39 25.72 -5.84 9.25
CA GLY A 39 26.34 -5.57 10.54
C GLY A 39 26.65 -6.84 11.33
N PRO A 40 27.49 -6.75 12.38
CA PRO A 40 27.94 -7.91 13.15
C PRO A 40 26.80 -8.64 13.89
N ASP A 41 25.72 -7.94 14.21
CA ASP A 41 24.59 -8.45 14.99
C ASP A 41 23.41 -8.93 14.13
N VAL A 42 23.45 -8.72 12.80
CA VAL A 42 22.40 -9.14 11.88
C VAL A 42 22.29 -10.66 11.83
N ARG A 43 21.07 -11.19 11.89
CA ARG A 43 20.78 -12.64 11.95
C ARG A 43 19.76 -13.12 10.92
N SER A 44 18.86 -12.24 10.45
CA SER A 44 17.72 -12.64 9.62
C SER A 44 18.00 -12.58 8.11
N VAL A 45 19.11 -11.97 7.71
CA VAL A 45 19.54 -11.83 6.30
C VAL A 45 21.04 -12.07 6.17
N LYS A 46 21.50 -12.45 4.99
CA LYS A 46 22.92 -12.61 4.62
C LYS A 46 23.24 -11.90 3.31
N VAL A 47 24.52 -11.66 3.07
CA VAL A 47 25.00 -11.12 1.79
C VAL A 47 24.59 -12.06 0.65
N GLY A 48 24.05 -11.46 -0.40
CA GLY A 48 23.51 -12.16 -1.57
C GLY A 48 22.00 -12.43 -1.53
N ASP A 49 21.34 -12.29 -0.38
CA ASP A 49 19.90 -12.47 -0.31
C ASP A 49 19.17 -11.41 -1.13
N HIS A 50 18.17 -11.84 -1.90
CA HIS A 50 17.17 -10.95 -2.50
C HIS A 50 16.13 -10.58 -1.45
N VAL A 51 15.84 -9.30 -1.32
CA VAL A 51 14.97 -8.80 -0.25
C VAL A 51 14.00 -7.73 -0.74
N VAL A 52 12.85 -7.67 -0.07
CA VAL A 52 11.92 -6.54 -0.12
C VAL A 52 12.05 -5.75 1.18
N ALA A 53 12.10 -4.43 1.07
CA ALA A 53 12.00 -3.53 2.21
C ALA A 53 10.52 -3.13 2.44
N CYS A 54 10.12 -3.06 3.72
CA CYS A 54 8.79 -2.62 4.13
C CYS A 54 8.92 -1.53 5.20
N GLU A 55 8.07 -0.51 5.13
CA GLU A 55 8.10 0.59 6.10
C GLU A 55 7.55 0.23 7.48
N ILE A 56 6.93 -0.95 7.65
CA ILE A 56 6.53 -1.45 8.96
C ILE A 56 7.78 -1.70 9.79
N ARG A 57 7.99 -0.86 10.80
CA ARG A 57 9.09 -1.02 11.76
C ARG A 57 8.60 -1.84 12.95
N SER A 58 9.34 -2.87 13.32
CA SER A 58 8.94 -3.75 14.42
C SER A 58 10.15 -4.28 15.19
N CYS A 59 10.07 -4.28 16.51
CA CYS A 59 11.13 -4.85 17.36
C CYS A 59 11.14 -6.39 17.33
N GLY A 60 10.03 -7.03 16.97
CA GLY A 60 9.88 -8.47 16.89
C GLY A 60 9.52 -9.18 18.20
N HIS A 61 9.53 -8.48 19.35
CA HIS A 61 9.38 -9.13 20.68
C HIS A 61 8.41 -8.44 21.65
N CYS A 62 7.83 -7.26 21.32
CA CYS A 62 6.75 -6.70 22.13
C CYS A 62 5.45 -7.49 21.96
N ASP A 63 4.49 -7.28 22.83
CA ASP A 63 3.20 -7.99 22.82
C ASP A 63 2.52 -8.01 21.46
N ASP A 64 2.49 -6.86 20.76
CA ASP A 64 1.87 -6.76 19.45
C ASP A 64 2.66 -7.54 18.38
N CYS A 65 3.99 -7.45 18.40
CA CYS A 65 4.82 -8.23 17.48
C CYS A 65 4.64 -9.74 17.67
N ILE A 66 4.66 -10.22 18.93
CA ILE A 66 4.48 -11.64 19.26
C ILE A 66 3.09 -12.15 18.83
N ARG A 67 2.05 -11.27 18.89
CA ARG A 67 0.69 -11.59 18.46
C ARG A 67 0.47 -11.49 16.94
N GLY A 68 1.54 -11.25 16.15
CA GLY A 68 1.43 -11.10 14.70
C GLY A 68 0.89 -9.74 14.25
N ARG A 69 0.97 -8.71 15.09
CA ARG A 69 0.53 -7.34 14.79
C ARG A 69 1.73 -6.40 14.71
N SER A 70 2.72 -6.75 13.89
CA SER A 70 3.97 -5.98 13.76
C SER A 70 3.75 -4.51 13.37
N TYR A 71 2.66 -4.23 12.62
CA TYR A 71 2.23 -2.89 12.24
C TYR A 71 1.77 -2.01 13.44
N MET A 72 1.58 -2.60 14.61
CA MET A 72 1.25 -1.92 15.87
C MET A 72 2.41 -1.93 16.88
N CYS A 73 3.64 -2.17 16.44
CA CYS A 73 4.80 -2.24 17.34
C CYS A 73 4.91 -0.97 18.19
N THR A 74 5.01 -1.15 19.51
CA THR A 74 5.16 -0.06 20.49
C THR A 74 6.61 0.27 20.83
N ARG A 75 7.57 -0.39 20.19
CA ARG A 75 9.02 -0.24 20.41
C ARG A 75 9.77 -0.06 19.09
N VAL A 76 9.26 0.80 18.21
CA VAL A 76 9.86 1.05 16.90
C VAL A 76 11.24 1.71 16.99
N GLU A 77 11.50 2.43 18.09
CA GLU A 77 12.77 3.07 18.39
C GLU A 77 13.94 2.07 18.49
N GLU A 78 13.68 0.82 18.83
CA GLU A 78 14.70 -0.23 18.86
C GLU A 78 15.24 -0.60 17.47
N THR A 79 14.56 -0.18 16.40
CA THR A 79 15.03 -0.30 15.02
C THR A 79 15.76 0.95 14.52
N GLU A 80 15.91 1.97 15.36
CA GLU A 80 16.61 3.19 15.03
C GLU A 80 18.10 3.05 15.31
N ARG A 81 18.87 3.87 14.61
CA ARG A 81 20.29 3.95 14.85
C ARG A 81 20.53 4.88 16.05
N PRO A 82 21.58 4.63 16.85
CA PRO A 82 21.97 5.56 17.92
C PRO A 82 22.14 6.98 17.37
N GLU A 83 21.72 7.99 18.11
CA GLU A 83 21.89 9.41 17.74
C GLU A 83 23.37 9.77 17.46
N SER A 84 24.30 9.10 18.16
CA SER A 84 25.75 9.26 17.95
C SER A 84 26.27 8.66 16.64
N ALA A 85 25.47 7.88 15.92
CA ALA A 85 25.90 7.27 14.67
C ALA A 85 25.95 8.31 13.54
N ALA A 86 26.97 8.22 12.69
CA ALA A 86 27.08 9.09 11.52
C ALA A 86 25.83 9.00 10.64
N PRO A 87 25.37 10.09 9.99
CA PRO A 87 24.20 10.07 9.10
C PRO A 87 24.32 8.99 8.03
N ARG A 88 23.19 8.38 7.63
CA ARG A 88 23.17 7.40 6.51
C ARG A 88 23.59 8.03 5.19
N ALA A 89 23.19 9.28 4.99
CA ALA A 89 23.53 10.08 3.82
C ALA A 89 23.77 11.54 4.23
N SER A 90 24.62 12.23 3.48
CA SER A 90 24.85 13.67 3.64
C SER A 90 25.01 14.34 2.28
N MET A 91 24.56 15.57 2.17
CA MET A 91 24.71 16.42 0.98
C MET A 91 25.22 17.79 1.41
N SER A 92 26.40 18.18 0.92
CA SER A 92 27.03 19.47 1.25
C SER A 92 27.14 19.72 2.76
N GLY A 93 27.49 18.69 3.54
CA GLY A 93 27.64 18.76 4.99
C GLY A 93 26.33 18.76 5.80
N ARG A 94 25.18 18.72 5.17
CA ARG A 94 23.86 18.55 5.82
C ARG A 94 23.47 17.09 5.84
N THR A 95 22.82 16.67 6.90
CA THR A 95 22.16 15.35 6.97
C THR A 95 21.09 15.24 5.89
N VAL A 96 20.94 14.06 5.30
CA VAL A 96 19.84 13.75 4.38
C VAL A 96 18.94 12.72 5.04
N THR A 97 17.66 13.03 5.11
CA THR A 97 16.65 12.14 5.69
C THR A 97 16.19 11.11 4.66
N ALA A 98 16.07 9.86 5.08
CA ALA A 98 15.49 8.79 4.27
C ALA A 98 13.98 8.69 4.58
N PHE A 99 13.12 8.92 3.58
CA PHE A 99 11.68 8.79 3.75
C PHE A 99 11.31 7.39 4.22
N SER A 100 10.38 7.30 5.17
CA SER A 100 9.95 6.05 5.83
C SER A 100 11.13 5.22 6.37
N HIS A 101 12.27 5.87 6.72
CA HIS A 101 13.52 5.22 7.11
C HIS A 101 14.14 4.31 6.03
N ILE A 102 13.66 4.37 4.79
CA ILE A 102 14.09 3.56 3.64
C ILE A 102 14.93 4.40 2.66
N GLY A 103 14.33 5.42 2.01
CA GLY A 103 15.03 6.30 1.08
C GLY A 103 15.48 5.58 -0.19
N GLY A 104 14.56 4.89 -0.84
CA GLY A 104 14.82 3.95 -1.94
C GLY A 104 15.10 4.56 -3.30
N PHE A 105 14.99 5.90 -3.48
CA PHE A 105 15.42 6.57 -4.72
C PHE A 105 16.93 6.83 -4.67
N ALA A 106 17.66 5.78 -4.42
CA ALA A 106 19.10 5.76 -4.33
C ALA A 106 19.64 4.39 -4.76
N PRO A 107 20.86 4.30 -5.32
CA PRO A 107 21.43 3.03 -5.78
C PRO A 107 21.75 2.06 -4.64
N ALA A 108 21.89 2.57 -3.40
CA ALA A 108 22.14 1.74 -2.23
C ALA A 108 21.52 2.38 -0.98
N ILE A 109 21.01 1.53 -0.09
CA ILE A 109 20.38 1.95 1.18
C ILE A 109 20.86 1.11 2.36
N MET A 110 20.72 1.68 3.56
CA MET A 110 21.01 1.01 4.83
C MET A 110 19.74 0.96 5.66
N LEU A 111 19.31 -0.23 6.06
CA LEU A 111 18.08 -0.48 6.82
C LEU A 111 18.37 -1.36 8.04
N HIS A 112 17.46 -1.36 8.99
CA HIS A 112 17.42 -2.39 10.03
C HIS A 112 16.92 -3.71 9.42
N GLU A 113 17.48 -4.85 9.85
CA GLU A 113 17.07 -6.16 9.32
C GLU A 113 15.58 -6.47 9.50
N ASN A 114 14.95 -5.89 10.53
CA ASN A 114 13.51 -6.04 10.78
C ASN A 114 12.62 -5.35 9.74
N ASN A 115 13.15 -4.51 8.89
CA ASN A 115 12.43 -3.93 7.75
C ASN A 115 12.52 -4.78 6.47
N LEU A 116 13.20 -5.92 6.53
CA LEU A 116 13.46 -6.76 5.36
C LEU A 116 12.72 -8.08 5.44
N VAL A 117 12.32 -8.57 4.28
CA VAL A 117 11.89 -9.96 4.06
C VAL A 117 12.68 -10.55 2.90
N VAL A 118 13.24 -11.73 3.12
CA VAL A 118 13.95 -12.49 2.08
C VAL A 118 12.92 -13.08 1.12
N ILE A 119 13.19 -12.94 -0.17
CA ILE A 119 12.39 -13.53 -1.24
C ILE A 119 13.24 -14.49 -2.07
N ALA A 120 12.60 -15.34 -2.86
CA ALA A 120 13.31 -16.22 -3.77
C ALA A 120 14.01 -15.41 -4.87
N ASP A 121 15.15 -15.89 -5.34
CA ASP A 121 16.03 -15.21 -6.29
C ASP A 121 15.49 -15.15 -7.73
N ASP A 122 14.47 -15.95 -8.04
CA ASP A 122 13.74 -15.94 -9.31
C ASP A 122 12.63 -14.87 -9.40
N ILE A 123 12.32 -14.16 -8.30
CA ILE A 123 11.31 -13.08 -8.30
C ILE A 123 11.91 -11.82 -8.96
N PRO A 124 11.27 -11.26 -10.02
CA PRO A 124 11.70 -10.01 -10.62
C PRO A 124 11.65 -8.85 -9.60
N PHE A 125 12.69 -8.03 -9.56
CA PHE A 125 12.81 -6.96 -8.55
C PHE A 125 11.73 -5.87 -8.68
N ASP A 126 11.25 -5.60 -9.88
CA ASP A 126 10.15 -4.64 -10.11
C ASP A 126 8.81 -5.13 -9.54
N ILE A 127 8.53 -6.44 -9.64
CA ILE A 127 7.40 -7.10 -8.97
C ILE A 127 7.61 -7.10 -7.45
N ALA A 128 8.83 -7.41 -7.01
CA ALA A 128 9.17 -7.45 -5.59
C ALA A 128 9.06 -6.07 -4.91
N ALA A 129 9.48 -5.01 -5.59
CA ALA A 129 9.49 -3.65 -5.01
C ALA A 129 8.10 -3.19 -4.59
N VAL A 130 7.07 -3.37 -5.43
CA VAL A 130 5.69 -2.92 -5.14
C VAL A 130 5.03 -3.68 -3.99
N MET A 131 5.62 -4.80 -3.56
CA MET A 131 5.14 -5.58 -2.42
C MET A 131 5.26 -4.81 -1.10
N GLY A 132 6.32 -3.99 -0.95
CA GLY A 132 6.70 -3.35 0.32
C GLY A 132 5.69 -2.33 0.87
N CYS A 133 4.79 -1.82 0.02
CA CYS A 133 3.77 -0.86 0.42
C CYS A 133 2.41 -1.15 -0.23
N GLY A 134 2.26 -0.87 -1.54
CA GLY A 134 0.95 -0.88 -2.20
C GLY A 134 0.25 -2.23 -2.15
N VAL A 135 0.98 -3.31 -2.41
CA VAL A 135 0.42 -4.67 -2.43
C VAL A 135 0.07 -5.15 -1.01
N VAL A 136 1.02 -5.06 -0.08
CA VAL A 136 0.79 -5.50 1.30
C VAL A 136 -0.32 -4.69 1.97
N THR A 137 -0.42 -3.39 1.67
CA THR A 137 -1.49 -2.52 2.16
C THR A 137 -2.86 -2.96 1.62
N GLY A 138 -2.98 -3.11 0.30
CA GLY A 138 -4.27 -3.39 -0.32
C GLY A 138 -4.76 -4.82 -0.09
N ALA A 139 -3.94 -5.83 -0.36
CA ALA A 139 -4.31 -7.22 -0.14
C ALA A 139 -4.56 -7.49 1.36
N GLY A 140 -3.69 -6.96 2.24
CA GLY A 140 -3.87 -7.06 3.68
C GLY A 140 -5.12 -6.33 4.18
N ALA A 141 -5.51 -5.21 3.56
CA ALA A 141 -6.76 -4.54 3.94
C ALA A 141 -7.98 -5.44 3.73
N ALA A 142 -8.03 -6.19 2.63
CA ALA A 142 -9.11 -7.13 2.37
C ALA A 142 -9.01 -8.40 3.24
N ILE A 143 -7.83 -9.02 3.30
CA ILE A 143 -7.62 -10.32 3.92
C ILE A 143 -7.49 -10.21 5.44
N ASN A 144 -6.62 -9.31 5.94
CA ASN A 144 -6.28 -9.25 7.37
C ASN A 144 -7.15 -8.25 8.15
N ALA A 145 -7.36 -7.02 7.60
CA ALA A 145 -8.07 -5.98 8.33
C ALA A 145 -9.60 -6.12 8.25
N ALA A 146 -10.13 -6.37 7.05
CA ALA A 146 -11.56 -6.54 6.81
C ALA A 146 -12.03 -7.99 7.04
N GLU A 147 -11.10 -8.96 6.96
CA GLU A 147 -11.42 -10.39 7.03
C GLU A 147 -12.53 -10.79 6.04
N VAL A 148 -12.40 -10.32 4.80
CA VAL A 148 -13.37 -10.63 3.74
C VAL A 148 -13.54 -12.14 3.61
N ARG A 149 -14.80 -12.59 3.52
CA ARG A 149 -15.17 -14.01 3.51
C ARG A 149 -15.89 -14.39 2.22
N VAL A 150 -15.94 -15.70 1.99
CA VAL A 150 -16.72 -16.25 0.89
C VAL A 150 -18.17 -15.77 0.98
N GLY A 151 -18.63 -15.15 -0.11
CA GLY A 151 -19.99 -14.63 -0.21
C GLY A 151 -20.17 -13.16 0.14
N ASP A 152 -19.14 -12.47 0.65
CA ASP A 152 -19.21 -11.04 0.96
C ASP A 152 -19.33 -10.16 -0.30
N THR A 153 -19.84 -8.95 -0.12
CA THR A 153 -19.90 -7.91 -1.14
C THR A 153 -18.93 -6.80 -0.79
N VAL A 154 -18.14 -6.42 -1.77
CA VAL A 154 -17.03 -5.44 -1.62
C VAL A 154 -17.18 -4.33 -2.65
N ALA A 155 -16.96 -3.07 -2.25
CA ALA A 155 -16.74 -1.94 -3.14
C ALA A 155 -15.38 -1.30 -2.86
N VAL A 156 -14.66 -0.92 -3.91
CA VAL A 156 -13.34 -0.28 -3.81
C VAL A 156 -13.37 1.02 -4.59
N ILE A 157 -13.15 2.13 -3.92
CA ILE A 157 -13.07 3.48 -4.52
C ILE A 157 -11.59 3.81 -4.72
N GLY A 158 -11.22 4.00 -5.98
CA GLY A 158 -9.85 4.25 -6.43
C GLY A 158 -9.14 2.95 -6.82
N CYS A 159 -8.91 2.76 -8.12
CA CYS A 159 -8.26 1.59 -8.72
C CYS A 159 -6.78 1.84 -9.04
N GLY A 160 -6.07 2.54 -8.15
CA GLY A 160 -4.61 2.61 -8.15
C GLY A 160 -3.97 1.35 -7.58
N GLY A 161 -2.65 1.37 -7.35
CA GLY A 161 -1.93 0.18 -6.87
C GLY A 161 -2.48 -0.44 -5.58
N VAL A 162 -2.90 0.38 -4.62
CA VAL A 162 -3.53 -0.10 -3.38
C VAL A 162 -4.91 -0.67 -3.67
N GLY A 163 -5.78 0.06 -4.40
CA GLY A 163 -7.14 -0.40 -4.69
C GLY A 163 -7.19 -1.68 -5.54
N LEU A 164 -6.32 -1.81 -6.55
CA LEU A 164 -6.19 -3.05 -7.33
C LEU A 164 -5.77 -4.22 -6.43
N SER A 165 -4.89 -3.97 -5.47
CA SER A 165 -4.48 -4.99 -4.49
C SER A 165 -5.61 -5.36 -3.51
N VAL A 166 -6.47 -4.40 -3.11
CA VAL A 166 -7.71 -4.69 -2.35
C VAL A 166 -8.63 -5.59 -3.19
N ILE A 167 -8.84 -5.27 -4.46
CA ILE A 167 -9.68 -6.04 -5.38
C ILE A 167 -9.19 -7.48 -5.48
N ALA A 168 -7.88 -7.68 -5.74
CA ALA A 168 -7.28 -9.00 -5.80
C ALA A 168 -7.41 -9.75 -4.46
N GLY A 169 -7.12 -9.10 -3.34
CA GLY A 169 -7.25 -9.67 -2.00
C GLY A 169 -8.68 -10.12 -1.71
N ALA A 170 -9.68 -9.29 -2.06
CA ALA A 170 -11.10 -9.63 -1.89
C ALA A 170 -11.53 -10.81 -2.79
N ALA A 171 -11.06 -10.84 -4.03
CA ALA A 171 -11.32 -11.95 -4.95
C ALA A 171 -10.67 -13.26 -4.46
N ILE A 172 -9.42 -13.22 -4.00
CA ILE A 172 -8.70 -14.36 -3.41
C ILE A 172 -9.41 -14.88 -2.16
N ALA A 173 -9.97 -13.98 -1.32
CA ALA A 173 -10.73 -14.32 -0.13
C ALA A 173 -12.13 -14.92 -0.44
N GLY A 174 -12.59 -14.84 -1.69
CA GLY A 174 -13.84 -15.45 -2.14
C GLY A 174 -15.05 -14.54 -2.03
N ALA A 175 -14.88 -13.23 -2.07
CA ALA A 175 -16.00 -12.29 -2.19
C ALA A 175 -16.86 -12.65 -3.40
N ARG A 176 -18.20 -12.68 -3.22
CA ARG A 176 -19.11 -13.00 -4.33
C ARG A 176 -19.26 -11.85 -5.31
N ARG A 177 -19.01 -10.63 -4.85
CA ARG A 177 -19.08 -9.43 -5.69
C ARG A 177 -18.00 -8.47 -5.25
N VAL A 178 -17.19 -8.00 -6.21
CA VAL A 178 -16.15 -7.00 -6.03
C VAL A 178 -16.41 -5.90 -7.04
N ILE A 179 -16.85 -4.73 -6.56
CA ILE A 179 -17.22 -3.58 -7.37
C ILE A 179 -16.08 -2.56 -7.34
N ALA A 180 -15.45 -2.35 -8.49
CA ALA A 180 -14.40 -1.34 -8.64
C ALA A 180 -14.99 -0.01 -9.11
N ILE A 181 -14.57 1.08 -8.48
CA ILE A 181 -15.06 2.45 -8.76
C ILE A 181 -13.85 3.35 -9.01
N ASP A 182 -13.76 3.96 -10.19
CA ASP A 182 -12.71 4.92 -10.53
C ASP A 182 -13.25 5.94 -11.55
N VAL A 183 -12.46 6.98 -11.81
CA VAL A 183 -12.75 8.00 -12.83
C VAL A 183 -11.92 7.78 -14.10
N VAL A 184 -11.00 6.82 -14.12
CA VAL A 184 -10.09 6.52 -15.23
C VAL A 184 -10.49 5.19 -15.86
N PRO A 185 -11.01 5.16 -17.10
CA PRO A 185 -11.50 3.93 -17.74
C PRO A 185 -10.46 2.82 -17.82
N GLU A 186 -9.21 3.16 -18.12
CA GLU A 186 -8.10 2.21 -18.24
C GLU A 186 -7.86 1.46 -16.90
N LYS A 187 -8.03 2.15 -15.76
CA LYS A 187 -7.92 1.53 -14.42
C LYS A 187 -9.10 0.61 -14.12
N LEU A 188 -10.29 0.92 -14.64
CA LEU A 188 -11.46 0.06 -14.51
C LEU A 188 -11.29 -1.25 -15.30
N GLU A 189 -10.73 -1.19 -16.51
CA GLU A 189 -10.42 -2.39 -17.26
C GLU A 189 -9.34 -3.22 -16.56
N LEU A 190 -8.31 -2.56 -16.00
CA LEU A 190 -7.29 -3.25 -15.20
C LEU A 190 -7.92 -3.91 -13.96
N ALA A 191 -8.87 -3.27 -13.30
CA ALA A 191 -9.57 -3.81 -12.14
C ALA A 191 -10.27 -5.14 -12.43
N ARG A 192 -10.81 -5.33 -13.65
CA ARG A 192 -11.38 -6.61 -14.08
C ARG A 192 -10.34 -7.74 -14.05
N ALA A 193 -9.15 -7.47 -14.55
CA ALA A 193 -8.05 -8.44 -14.54
C ALA A 193 -7.61 -8.78 -13.10
N PHE A 194 -7.80 -7.86 -12.14
CA PHE A 194 -7.56 -8.10 -10.71
C PHE A 194 -8.71 -8.81 -9.97
N GLY A 195 -9.82 -9.10 -10.66
CA GLY A 195 -10.93 -9.88 -10.10
C GLY A 195 -12.17 -9.05 -9.74
N ALA A 196 -12.27 -7.79 -10.20
CA ALA A 196 -13.51 -7.04 -10.09
C ALA A 196 -14.62 -7.72 -10.93
N THR A 197 -15.76 -7.99 -10.30
CA THR A 197 -16.95 -8.55 -10.98
C THR A 197 -17.71 -7.46 -11.73
N ASP A 198 -17.68 -6.24 -11.21
CA ASP A 198 -18.38 -5.08 -11.74
C ASP A 198 -17.45 -3.86 -11.68
N VAL A 199 -17.61 -2.93 -12.64
CA VAL A 199 -16.86 -1.68 -12.65
C VAL A 199 -17.83 -0.51 -12.84
N ILE A 200 -17.52 0.64 -12.21
CA ILE A 200 -18.32 1.86 -12.25
C ILE A 200 -17.42 3.04 -12.58
N ASP A 201 -17.68 3.72 -13.71
CA ASP A 201 -17.08 5.01 -14.01
C ASP A 201 -17.85 6.11 -13.23
N ALA A 202 -17.21 6.65 -12.20
CA ALA A 202 -17.79 7.64 -11.32
C ALA A 202 -18.00 9.01 -11.99
N ARG A 203 -17.50 9.22 -13.22
CA ARG A 203 -17.82 10.40 -14.03
C ARG A 203 -19.10 10.24 -14.83
N ALA A 204 -19.48 9.00 -15.14
CA ALA A 204 -20.63 8.71 -15.99
C ALA A 204 -21.92 8.53 -15.17
N VAL A 205 -21.81 8.00 -13.96
CA VAL A 205 -22.97 7.67 -13.10
C VAL A 205 -22.65 7.98 -11.63
N ASP A 206 -23.69 8.17 -10.82
CA ASP A 206 -23.56 8.23 -9.37
C ASP A 206 -23.16 6.85 -8.83
N PRO A 207 -21.99 6.71 -8.18
CA PRO A 207 -21.54 5.42 -7.69
C PRO A 207 -22.43 4.82 -6.61
N VAL A 208 -23.09 5.63 -5.78
CA VAL A 208 -23.96 5.15 -4.69
C VAL A 208 -25.20 4.49 -5.29
N GLU A 209 -25.84 5.14 -6.26
CA GLU A 209 -26.99 4.59 -6.95
C GLU A 209 -26.63 3.36 -7.76
N ALA A 210 -25.47 3.36 -8.45
CA ALA A 210 -25.02 2.21 -9.22
C ALA A 210 -24.71 1.00 -8.33
N VAL A 211 -24.05 1.18 -7.20
CA VAL A 211 -23.79 0.09 -6.23
C VAL A 211 -25.08 -0.43 -5.64
N ARG A 212 -26.03 0.44 -5.30
CA ARG A 212 -27.36 0.01 -4.81
C ARG A 212 -28.09 -0.84 -5.84
N ALA A 213 -28.08 -0.45 -7.11
CA ALA A 213 -28.68 -1.23 -8.19
C ALA A 213 -28.05 -2.64 -8.31
N LEU A 214 -26.73 -2.75 -8.10
CA LEU A 214 -26.00 -4.03 -8.10
C LEU A 214 -26.21 -4.89 -6.85
N THR A 215 -26.77 -4.31 -5.78
CA THR A 215 -26.87 -4.93 -4.45
C THR A 215 -28.29 -4.94 -3.89
N ASP A 216 -29.30 -5.00 -4.75
CA ASP A 216 -30.73 -5.03 -4.39
C ASP A 216 -31.14 -3.87 -3.45
N GLY A 217 -30.54 -2.71 -3.62
CA GLY A 217 -30.81 -1.49 -2.85
C GLY A 217 -30.09 -1.38 -1.50
N VAL A 218 -29.38 -2.44 -1.05
CA VAL A 218 -28.85 -2.49 0.34
C VAL A 218 -27.41 -1.96 0.50
N GLY A 219 -26.61 -1.96 -0.56
CA GLY A 219 -25.18 -1.61 -0.51
C GLY A 219 -24.26 -2.81 -0.21
N VAL A 220 -22.96 -2.54 0.01
CA VAL A 220 -21.94 -3.57 0.23
C VAL A 220 -21.63 -3.81 1.71
N LEU A 221 -21.12 -4.98 2.05
CA LEU A 221 -20.68 -5.30 3.41
C LEU A 221 -19.37 -4.56 3.74
N HIS A 222 -18.43 -4.48 2.79
CA HIS A 222 -17.15 -3.80 2.94
C HIS A 222 -16.98 -2.75 1.84
N ALA A 223 -16.80 -1.49 2.22
CA ALA A 223 -16.44 -0.42 1.32
C ALA A 223 -15.01 0.06 1.64
N PHE A 224 -14.11 0.04 0.66
CA PHE A 224 -12.72 0.47 0.80
C PHE A 224 -12.50 1.80 0.09
N GLU A 225 -11.96 2.77 0.80
CA GLU A 225 -11.59 4.08 0.28
C GLU A 225 -10.06 4.12 0.11
N CYS A 226 -9.59 4.19 -1.13
CA CYS A 226 -8.17 4.13 -1.50
C CYS A 226 -7.64 5.42 -2.17
N VAL A 227 -8.43 6.49 -2.20
CA VAL A 227 -8.08 7.77 -2.85
C VAL A 227 -7.48 8.77 -1.86
N GLY A 228 -8.03 8.83 -0.64
CA GLY A 228 -7.67 9.83 0.35
C GLY A 228 -8.45 11.14 0.21
N GLY A 229 -9.67 11.11 -0.35
CA GLY A 229 -10.53 12.27 -0.54
C GLY A 229 -11.64 12.40 0.51
N LYS A 230 -12.02 13.64 0.90
CA LYS A 230 -13.15 13.85 1.79
C LYS A 230 -14.46 13.32 1.17
N ALA A 231 -14.70 13.61 -0.10
CA ALA A 231 -15.90 13.16 -0.79
C ALA A 231 -15.96 11.64 -0.93
N THR A 232 -14.83 11.00 -1.28
CA THR A 232 -14.74 9.54 -1.44
C THR A 232 -14.89 8.79 -0.11
N ALA A 233 -14.45 9.38 1.01
CA ALA A 233 -14.66 8.80 2.33
C ALA A 233 -16.14 8.80 2.74
N PHE A 234 -16.89 9.88 2.48
CA PHE A 234 -18.34 9.91 2.68
C PHE A 234 -19.04 8.95 1.72
N GLN A 235 -18.66 8.94 0.45
CA GLN A 235 -19.18 8.01 -0.54
C GLN A 235 -18.99 6.55 -0.09
N ALA A 236 -17.81 6.17 0.41
CA ALA A 236 -17.59 4.83 0.95
C ALA A 236 -18.54 4.49 2.11
N LEU A 237 -18.82 5.48 3.00
CA LEU A 237 -19.80 5.28 4.07
C LEU A 237 -21.22 5.10 3.54
N GLU A 238 -21.60 5.81 2.47
CA GLU A 238 -22.92 5.70 1.84
C GLU A 238 -23.11 4.37 1.09
N LEU A 239 -22.04 3.86 0.46
CA LEU A 239 -22.00 2.54 -0.19
C LEU A 239 -22.17 1.40 0.80
N THR A 240 -21.74 1.61 2.05
CA THR A 240 -21.76 0.59 3.09
C THR A 240 -23.20 0.33 3.55
N ARG A 241 -23.63 -0.94 3.51
CA ARG A 241 -24.94 -1.37 4.01
C ARG A 241 -25.06 -1.25 5.53
N ALA A 242 -26.27 -1.42 6.05
CA ALA A 242 -26.45 -1.58 7.50
C ALA A 242 -25.61 -2.78 8.01
N VAL A 243 -25.01 -2.61 9.20
CA VAL A 243 -24.09 -3.57 9.85
C VAL A 243 -22.79 -3.81 9.06
N GLY A 244 -22.52 -2.98 8.05
CA GLY A 244 -21.31 -3.07 7.22
C GLY A 244 -20.13 -2.25 7.75
N HIS A 245 -19.03 -2.30 7.00
CA HIS A 245 -17.74 -1.74 7.38
C HIS A 245 -17.19 -0.84 6.28
N THR A 246 -16.86 0.39 6.64
CA THR A 246 -16.11 1.34 5.79
C THR A 246 -14.65 1.32 6.22
N HIS A 247 -13.75 1.08 5.27
CA HIS A 247 -12.31 1.00 5.50
C HIS A 247 -11.63 2.19 4.81
N LEU A 248 -11.02 3.08 5.58
CA LEU A 248 -10.28 4.23 5.09
C LEU A 248 -8.80 3.86 5.00
N ILE A 249 -8.27 3.85 3.78
CA ILE A 249 -6.87 3.48 3.47
C ILE A 249 -6.14 4.65 2.84
N GLY A 250 -6.83 5.40 1.96
CA GLY A 250 -6.25 6.55 1.27
C GLY A 250 -5.71 7.58 2.26
N ILE A 251 -4.48 8.08 2.01
CA ILE A 251 -3.83 9.05 2.89
C ILE A 251 -4.58 10.38 2.82
N GLN A 252 -5.06 10.82 3.96
CA GLN A 252 -5.74 12.11 4.12
C GLN A 252 -4.74 13.18 4.56
N PRO A 253 -4.92 14.45 4.13
CA PRO A 253 -4.19 15.57 4.75
C PRO A 253 -4.39 15.59 6.27
N PRO A 254 -3.35 15.92 7.07
CA PRO A 254 -3.40 15.84 8.53
C PRO A 254 -4.49 16.69 9.19
N ASP A 255 -4.88 17.80 8.54
CA ASP A 255 -5.90 18.74 9.01
C ASP A 255 -7.31 18.41 8.48
N ARG A 256 -7.49 17.29 7.79
CA ARG A 256 -8.77 16.89 7.22
C ARG A 256 -9.78 16.57 8.30
N VAL A 257 -10.95 17.23 8.25
CA VAL A 257 -12.05 17.02 9.17
C VAL A 257 -13.22 16.32 8.48
N PHE A 258 -13.76 15.29 9.10
CA PHE A 258 -15.00 14.62 8.73
C PHE A 258 -16.12 14.98 9.71
N GLU A 259 -17.23 15.50 9.19
CA GLU A 259 -18.41 15.80 9.97
C GLU A 259 -19.41 14.66 9.85
N LEU A 260 -19.58 13.90 10.91
CA LEU A 260 -20.52 12.79 10.99
C LEU A 260 -21.65 13.14 11.97
N ARG A 261 -22.84 12.66 11.67
CA ARG A 261 -23.97 12.65 12.59
C ARG A 261 -24.03 11.27 13.26
N PRO A 262 -23.52 11.10 14.49
CA PRO A 262 -23.31 9.77 15.08
C PRO A 262 -24.57 8.91 15.10
N PHE A 263 -25.73 9.51 15.36
CA PHE A 263 -27.00 8.78 15.45
C PHE A 263 -27.45 8.23 14.08
N SER A 264 -27.53 9.10 13.05
CA SER A 264 -28.08 8.71 11.75
C SER A 264 -27.08 8.00 10.85
N ASP A 265 -25.79 8.38 10.93
CA ASP A 265 -24.79 7.89 10.00
C ASP A 265 -24.14 6.58 10.50
N LEU A 266 -24.11 6.36 11.81
CA LEU A 266 -23.43 5.20 12.41
C LEU A 266 -24.35 4.35 13.29
N LEU A 267 -24.99 4.92 14.34
CA LEU A 267 -25.68 4.15 15.37
C LEU A 267 -26.91 3.42 14.81
N MET A 268 -27.81 4.14 14.12
CA MET A 268 -29.03 3.53 13.60
C MET A 268 -28.76 2.46 12.52
N PRO A 269 -27.90 2.71 11.52
CA PRO A 269 -27.54 1.68 10.56
C PRO A 269 -26.48 0.69 11.10
N LYS A 270 -25.95 0.89 12.30
CA LYS A 270 -24.90 0.04 12.93
C LYS A 270 -23.66 -0.10 12.04
N LYS A 271 -23.29 0.96 11.32
CA LYS A 271 -22.11 0.97 10.45
C LYS A 271 -20.83 1.14 11.28
N ASN A 272 -19.74 0.58 10.78
CA ASN A 272 -18.42 0.73 11.37
C ASN A 272 -17.51 1.48 10.41
N ILE A 273 -16.71 2.41 10.93
CA ILE A 273 -15.61 3.05 10.21
C ILE A 273 -14.31 2.57 10.84
N ARG A 274 -13.37 2.14 10.01
CA ARG A 274 -12.04 1.70 10.41
C ARG A 274 -10.99 2.38 9.54
N THR A 275 -9.88 2.74 10.12
CA THR A 275 -8.67 3.08 9.38
C THR A 275 -7.83 1.81 9.21
N VAL A 276 -7.12 1.69 8.09
CA VAL A 276 -6.24 0.55 7.84
C VAL A 276 -4.85 1.07 7.52
N TYR A 277 -3.89 0.76 8.39
CA TYR A 277 -2.48 1.06 8.19
C TYR A 277 -1.75 -0.18 7.69
N MET A 278 -1.06 -0.06 6.56
CA MET A 278 -0.24 -1.13 5.95
C MET A 278 -0.95 -2.49 5.88
N GLY A 279 -2.26 -2.47 5.57
CA GLY A 279 -3.08 -3.68 5.45
C GLY A 279 -3.24 -4.50 6.73
N SER A 280 -2.92 -3.96 7.91
CA SER A 280 -2.81 -4.73 9.15
C SER A 280 -1.92 -5.96 9.00
N SER A 281 -0.81 -5.81 8.27
CA SER A 281 -0.01 -6.93 7.76
C SER A 281 1.12 -7.33 8.68
N THR A 282 1.36 -8.63 8.75
CA THR A 282 2.63 -9.23 9.18
C THR A 282 3.49 -9.47 7.94
N PHE A 283 4.09 -8.40 7.41
CA PHE A 283 4.66 -8.37 6.07
C PHE A 283 5.66 -9.49 5.76
N ARG A 284 6.41 -9.98 6.75
CA ARG A 284 7.35 -11.10 6.60
C ARG A 284 6.65 -12.43 6.30
N TYR A 285 5.37 -12.55 6.67
CA TYR A 285 4.51 -13.67 6.32
C TYR A 285 3.70 -13.39 5.05
N ASP A 286 3.11 -12.20 4.98
CA ASP A 286 2.15 -11.86 3.93
C ASP A 286 2.82 -11.67 2.56
N ILE A 287 4.02 -11.05 2.48
CA ILE A 287 4.72 -10.84 1.20
C ILE A 287 5.04 -12.17 0.52
N PRO A 288 5.69 -13.16 1.17
CA PRO A 288 5.89 -14.48 0.55
C PRO A 288 4.57 -15.14 0.11
N LEU A 289 3.52 -15.07 0.93
CA LEU A 289 2.21 -15.62 0.59
C LEU A 289 1.61 -14.98 -0.67
N TYR A 290 1.70 -13.65 -0.80
CA TYR A 290 1.18 -12.95 -1.98
C TYR A 290 2.02 -13.22 -3.23
N LEU A 291 3.33 -13.41 -3.11
CA LEU A 291 4.19 -13.87 -4.19
C LEU A 291 3.84 -15.30 -4.64
N ASP A 292 3.46 -16.18 -3.71
CA ASP A 292 2.96 -17.51 -4.05
C ASP A 292 1.61 -17.44 -4.81
N PHE A 293 0.71 -16.52 -4.44
CA PHE A 293 -0.52 -16.29 -5.21
C PHE A 293 -0.22 -15.75 -6.61
N TRP A 294 0.80 -14.91 -6.78
CA TRP A 294 1.26 -14.48 -8.09
C TRP A 294 1.78 -15.65 -8.93
N ARG A 295 2.65 -16.50 -8.39
CA ARG A 295 3.14 -17.71 -9.08
C ARG A 295 2.02 -18.66 -9.49
N GLN A 296 0.94 -18.70 -8.70
CA GLN A 296 -0.27 -19.48 -9.02
C GLN A 296 -1.18 -18.81 -10.06
N GLY A 297 -0.85 -17.60 -10.53
CA GLY A 297 -1.70 -16.81 -11.43
C GLY A 297 -2.95 -16.23 -10.78
N ARG A 298 -3.04 -16.24 -9.44
CA ARG A 298 -4.19 -15.74 -8.68
C ARG A 298 -4.08 -14.25 -8.33
N PHE A 299 -2.88 -13.69 -8.38
CA PHE A 299 -2.60 -12.28 -8.13
C PHE A 299 -1.81 -11.73 -9.33
N PRO A 300 -2.40 -10.93 -10.23
CA PRO A 300 -1.76 -10.52 -11.48
C PRO A 300 -0.80 -9.33 -11.27
N LEU A 301 0.25 -9.52 -10.46
CA LEU A 301 1.22 -8.47 -10.11
C LEU A 301 1.98 -7.93 -11.34
N ASP A 302 2.15 -8.73 -12.40
CA ASP A 302 2.77 -8.28 -13.65
C ASP A 302 2.02 -7.09 -14.26
N LEU A 303 0.70 -7.06 -14.12
CA LEU A 303 -0.15 -5.97 -14.62
C LEU A 303 -0.11 -4.72 -13.72
N LEU A 304 0.38 -4.86 -12.48
CA LEU A 304 0.50 -3.74 -11.56
C LEU A 304 1.64 -2.81 -11.97
N VAL A 305 2.75 -3.36 -12.45
CA VAL A 305 3.93 -2.61 -12.92
C VAL A 305 3.68 -2.14 -14.35
N GLY A 306 3.03 -0.98 -14.50
CA GLY A 306 2.65 -0.44 -15.80
C GLY A 306 3.77 0.32 -16.52
N ARG A 307 4.76 0.86 -15.77
CA ARG A 307 5.88 1.62 -16.34
C ARG A 307 7.17 1.36 -15.58
N ARG A 308 8.28 1.26 -16.34
CA ARG A 308 9.65 1.18 -15.81
C ARG A 308 10.42 2.40 -16.29
N ILE A 309 11.16 3.04 -15.38
CA ILE A 309 11.89 4.28 -15.65
C ILE A 309 13.30 4.23 -15.04
N SER A 310 14.15 5.18 -15.45
CA SER A 310 15.37 5.55 -14.73
C SER A 310 15.08 6.55 -13.62
N LEU A 311 15.98 6.67 -12.65
CA LEU A 311 15.87 7.67 -11.57
C LEU A 311 15.83 9.11 -12.12
N SER A 312 16.50 9.39 -13.21
CA SER A 312 16.52 10.71 -13.86
C SER A 312 15.14 11.15 -14.37
N GLU A 313 14.20 10.22 -14.58
CA GLU A 313 12.83 10.48 -15.05
C GLU A 313 11.81 10.65 -13.91
N VAL A 314 12.25 10.62 -12.66
CA VAL A 314 11.36 10.58 -11.48
C VAL A 314 10.43 11.80 -11.39
N ASN A 315 10.91 12.99 -11.78
CA ASN A 315 10.09 14.21 -11.71
C ASN A 315 8.93 14.19 -12.71
N ASP A 316 9.17 13.69 -13.92
CA ASP A 316 8.13 13.53 -14.94
C ASP A 316 7.12 12.45 -14.51
N ALA A 317 7.61 11.37 -13.92
CA ALA A 317 6.77 10.33 -13.36
C ALA A 317 5.90 10.86 -12.20
N PHE A 318 6.43 11.68 -11.30
CA PHE A 318 5.66 12.32 -10.22
C PHE A 318 4.51 13.16 -10.76
N ALA A 319 4.75 13.95 -11.83
CA ALA A 319 3.72 14.77 -12.45
C ALA A 319 2.60 13.94 -13.12
N ALA A 320 2.90 12.71 -13.56
CA ALA A 320 1.96 11.82 -14.22
C ALA A 320 1.12 10.97 -13.26
N VAL A 321 1.59 10.73 -12.03
CA VAL A 321 0.92 9.84 -11.06
C VAL A 321 -0.54 10.22 -10.86
N GLY A 322 -1.42 9.25 -11.00
CA GLY A 322 -2.86 9.41 -10.80
C GLY A 322 -3.65 9.73 -12.07
N ASN A 323 -3.02 10.28 -13.12
CA ASN A 323 -3.67 10.78 -14.33
C ASN A 323 -3.39 9.96 -15.60
N ASP A 324 -2.43 9.04 -15.56
CA ASP A 324 -1.86 8.38 -16.74
C ASP A 324 -2.35 6.94 -17.00
N GLY A 325 -3.38 6.49 -16.28
CA GLY A 325 -3.88 5.11 -16.41
C GLY A 325 -2.93 4.03 -15.85
N VAL A 326 -1.73 4.41 -15.43
CA VAL A 326 -0.72 3.48 -14.88
C VAL A 326 -1.00 3.18 -13.42
N ALA A 327 -0.99 1.91 -13.04
CA ALA A 327 -1.21 1.50 -11.66
C ALA A 327 0.01 1.75 -10.77
N ARG A 328 1.22 1.37 -11.26
CA ARG A 328 2.51 1.63 -10.62
C ARG A 328 3.59 1.94 -11.64
N THR A 329 4.38 2.95 -11.36
CA THR A 329 5.66 3.22 -12.02
C THR A 329 6.79 2.76 -11.12
N VAL A 330 7.80 2.09 -11.67
CA VAL A 330 8.93 1.53 -10.92
C VAL A 330 10.24 2.02 -11.53
N ILE A 331 11.12 2.55 -10.69
CA ILE A 331 12.50 2.90 -11.04
C ILE A 331 13.30 1.59 -11.07
N THR A 332 13.93 1.29 -12.21
CA THR A 332 14.72 0.07 -12.43
C THR A 332 16.16 0.37 -12.87
N SER A 333 16.50 1.64 -13.11
CA SER A 333 17.86 2.14 -13.34
C SER A 333 18.13 3.32 -12.41
N PHE A 334 19.32 3.35 -11.82
CA PHE A 334 19.76 4.35 -10.85
C PHE A 334 20.98 5.15 -11.36
N ASP A 335 21.20 5.17 -12.66
CA ASP A 335 22.26 5.90 -13.37
C ASP A 335 21.96 7.41 -13.43
#